data_c72993c7411d9dc3019ee3b84b57d4ab
#
_entry.id   c72993c7411d9dc3019ee3b84b57d4ab
#
_cell.length_a   1.000
_cell.length_b   1.000
_cell.length_c   1.000
_cell.angle_alpha   90.00
_cell.angle_beta   90.00
_cell.angle_gamma   90.00
#
_symmetry.space_group_name_H-M   'P 1'
#
loop_
_entity.id
_entity.type
_entity.pdbx_description
1 polymer ?
#
loop_
_entity_poly.entity_id
_entity_poly.type
_entity_poly.pdbx_seq_one_letter_code
_entity_poly.pdbx_strand_id
1 'polypeptide(L)'
;MNKMLPLFRSDIFVKENVGTEEQREDLKKQILHAKENDIGTKSGSNHGCWRSNATYDMEWLYDEMRKLSDHANQIYFQDDPVFKSFIESCKNRDFNIWTNVNEVGSKNVLHTHTDDAWAGIYYIQAQETGNLVFTNPANLLLQCNPKSPYTRKTGIKPEDGMLVICPGWVPHEVLENKSNKQRINIAWGINYN
;
A
#
# COMPACT_ATOMS: atom_id res chain seq x y z
N MET A 1 20.29 15.61 29.78
CA MET A 1 19.79 14.43 29.03
C MET A 1 19.12 14.95 27.76
N ASN A 2 19.61 14.61 26.57
CA ASN A 2 19.00 15.06 25.31
C ASN A 2 17.75 14.25 25.05
N LYS A 3 16.62 14.91 24.77
CA LYS A 3 15.34 14.28 24.46
C LYS A 3 15.00 14.51 22.98
N MET A 4 14.74 13.45 22.23
CA MET A 4 14.24 13.53 20.88
C MET A 4 12.71 13.45 20.89
N LEU A 5 12.04 14.40 20.24
CA LEU A 5 10.59 14.38 20.03
C LEU A 5 10.35 14.12 18.54
N PRO A 6 9.78 12.98 18.15
CA PRO A 6 9.39 12.73 16.78
C PRO A 6 8.20 13.63 16.41
N LEU A 7 8.35 14.42 15.34
CA LEU A 7 7.27 15.22 14.76
C LEU A 7 7.00 14.76 13.34
N PHE A 8 5.73 14.67 12.97
CA PHE A 8 5.28 14.32 11.61
C PHE A 8 5.86 12.99 11.11
N ARG A 9 5.79 11.99 11.94
CA ARG A 9 6.30 10.66 11.65
C ARG A 9 5.56 10.04 10.47
N SER A 10 6.30 9.47 9.51
CA SER A 10 5.76 8.84 8.29
C SER A 10 6.52 7.55 7.98
N ASP A 11 6.52 6.62 8.94
CA ASP A 11 7.17 5.34 8.75
C ASP A 11 6.40 4.47 7.76
N ILE A 12 7.13 3.76 6.95
CA ILE A 12 6.62 2.76 6.02
C ILE A 12 7.00 1.40 6.57
N PHE A 13 6.02 0.52 6.76
CA PHE A 13 6.25 -0.82 7.25
C PHE A 13 6.26 -1.80 6.07
N VAL A 14 7.26 -2.64 6.04
CA VAL A 14 7.45 -3.65 4.99
C VAL A 14 7.62 -5.02 5.63
N LYS A 15 6.87 -6.00 5.14
CA LYS A 15 7.02 -7.40 5.48
C LYS A 15 7.26 -8.18 4.21
N GLU A 16 8.36 -8.90 4.16
CA GLU A 16 8.75 -9.73 3.02
C GLU A 16 8.31 -11.20 3.22
N ASN A 17 8.27 -11.95 2.12
CA ASN A 17 7.98 -13.40 2.13
C ASN A 17 6.62 -13.75 2.77
N VAL A 18 5.60 -12.93 2.55
CA VAL A 18 4.24 -13.19 3.02
C VAL A 18 3.55 -14.19 2.09
N GLY A 19 2.97 -15.23 2.69
CA GLY A 19 2.34 -16.33 1.97
C GLY A 19 3.33 -17.29 1.28
N THR A 20 2.88 -18.50 1.01
CA THR A 20 3.65 -19.48 0.22
C THR A 20 3.54 -19.20 -1.28
N GLU A 21 4.42 -19.79 -2.07
CA GLU A 21 4.33 -19.72 -3.53
C GLU A 21 2.99 -20.29 -4.03
N GLU A 22 2.54 -21.40 -3.45
CA GLU A 22 1.25 -22.02 -3.79
C GLU A 22 0.06 -21.09 -3.52
N GLN A 23 0.04 -20.43 -2.36
CA GLN A 23 -0.99 -19.45 -2.01
C GLN A 23 -1.00 -18.26 -2.98
N ARG A 24 0.18 -17.76 -3.37
CA ARG A 24 0.28 -16.67 -4.35
C ARG A 24 -0.18 -17.07 -5.74
N GLU A 25 0.19 -18.26 -6.21
CA GLU A 25 -0.22 -18.75 -7.52
C GLU A 25 -1.73 -19.05 -7.57
N ASP A 26 -2.31 -19.55 -6.49
CA ASP A 26 -3.77 -19.77 -6.41
C ASP A 26 -4.52 -18.42 -6.46
N LEU A 27 -4.11 -17.46 -5.64
CA LEU A 27 -4.70 -16.11 -5.62
C LEU A 27 -4.57 -15.42 -6.98
N LYS A 28 -3.42 -15.56 -7.64
CA LYS A 28 -3.19 -15.05 -9.00
C LYS A 28 -4.16 -15.64 -10.01
N LYS A 29 -4.41 -16.96 -9.96
CA LYS A 29 -5.39 -17.63 -10.84
C LYS A 29 -6.80 -17.09 -10.63
N GLN A 30 -7.23 -16.91 -9.38
CA GLN A 30 -8.53 -16.33 -9.05
C GLN A 30 -8.67 -14.92 -9.63
N ILE A 31 -7.63 -14.06 -9.48
CA ILE A 31 -7.62 -12.69 -9.98
C ILE A 31 -7.67 -12.64 -11.51
N LEU A 32 -6.86 -13.45 -12.18
CA LEU A 32 -6.86 -13.48 -13.65
C LEU A 32 -8.17 -14.01 -14.21
N HIS A 33 -8.78 -15.00 -13.55
CA HIS A 33 -10.12 -15.47 -13.92
C HIS A 33 -11.18 -14.38 -13.73
N ALA A 34 -11.12 -13.61 -12.63
CA ALA A 34 -12.01 -12.47 -12.44
C ALA A 34 -11.83 -11.41 -13.54
N LYS A 35 -10.58 -11.12 -13.93
CA LYS A 35 -10.28 -10.17 -15.01
C LYS A 35 -10.86 -10.58 -16.37
N GLU A 36 -10.91 -11.88 -16.68
CA GLU A 36 -11.50 -12.40 -17.91
C GLU A 36 -13.04 -12.21 -17.96
N ASN A 37 -13.68 -12.15 -16.80
CA ASN A 37 -15.15 -12.12 -16.66
C ASN A 37 -15.71 -10.77 -16.21
N ASP A 38 -14.86 -9.77 -15.95
CA ASP A 38 -15.24 -8.45 -15.44
C ASP A 38 -14.47 -7.35 -16.18
N ILE A 39 -15.19 -6.34 -16.66
CA ILE A 39 -14.58 -5.17 -17.33
C ILE A 39 -13.76 -4.31 -16.37
N GLY A 40 -13.88 -4.54 -15.06
CA GLY A 40 -13.20 -3.78 -14.02
C GLY A 40 -13.80 -2.39 -13.77
N THR A 41 -13.22 -1.71 -12.79
CA THR A 41 -13.58 -0.35 -12.38
C THR A 41 -12.47 0.64 -12.73
N LYS A 42 -12.84 1.91 -12.91
CA LYS A 42 -11.86 3.00 -13.12
C LYS A 42 -11.51 3.64 -11.77
N SER A 43 -10.25 4.03 -11.61
CA SER A 43 -9.77 4.82 -10.47
C SER A 43 -8.96 6.00 -10.99
N GLY A 44 -9.06 7.14 -10.31
CA GLY A 44 -8.39 8.38 -10.74
C GLY A 44 -6.86 8.31 -10.74
N SER A 45 -6.25 7.49 -9.88
CA SER A 45 -4.79 7.32 -9.84
C SER A 45 -4.26 6.26 -10.80
N ASN A 46 -5.10 5.31 -11.24
CA ASN A 46 -4.70 4.20 -12.10
C ASN A 46 -4.75 4.57 -13.57
N HIS A 47 -3.63 4.39 -14.26
CA HIS A 47 -3.52 4.55 -15.70
C HIS A 47 -3.10 3.23 -16.35
N GLY A 48 -3.97 2.68 -17.20
CA GLY A 48 -3.70 1.46 -17.95
C GLY A 48 -3.78 0.15 -17.15
N CYS A 49 -4.45 0.15 -15.98
CA CYS A 49 -4.63 -1.08 -15.22
C CYS A 49 -6.11 -1.52 -15.15
N TRP A 50 -6.33 -2.81 -15.06
CA TRP A 50 -7.60 -3.37 -14.63
C TRP A 50 -7.66 -3.32 -13.09
N ARG A 51 -8.82 -2.90 -12.56
CA ARG A 51 -9.09 -2.85 -11.12
C ARG A 51 -10.43 -3.50 -10.82
N SER A 52 -10.52 -4.28 -9.78
CA SER A 52 -11.76 -4.89 -9.32
C SER A 52 -11.87 -4.88 -7.79
N ASN A 53 -13.09 -4.77 -7.28
CA ASN A 53 -13.42 -4.94 -5.86
C ASN A 53 -13.95 -6.35 -5.57
N ALA A 54 -13.71 -7.32 -6.45
CA ALA A 54 -14.08 -8.71 -6.23
C ALA A 54 -13.37 -9.27 -4.99
N THR A 55 -14.04 -10.19 -4.31
CA THR A 55 -13.50 -10.93 -3.17
C THR A 55 -12.86 -12.23 -3.63
N TYR A 56 -11.81 -12.64 -2.93
CA TYR A 56 -11.03 -13.84 -3.23
C TYR A 56 -10.86 -14.69 -1.95
N ASP A 57 -10.53 -15.96 -2.12
CA ASP A 57 -10.16 -16.82 -0.99
C ASP A 57 -8.72 -16.48 -0.56
N MET A 58 -8.59 -15.63 0.46
CA MET A 58 -7.32 -15.11 0.93
C MET A 58 -7.30 -14.84 2.44
N GLU A 59 -7.98 -15.65 3.25
CA GLU A 59 -8.06 -15.45 4.71
C GLU A 59 -6.67 -15.37 5.35
N TRP A 60 -5.72 -16.15 4.87
CA TRP A 60 -4.33 -16.09 5.29
C TRP A 60 -3.69 -14.71 5.07
N LEU A 61 -4.09 -13.99 4.00
CA LEU A 61 -3.58 -12.65 3.72
C LEU A 61 -4.24 -11.61 4.63
N TYR A 62 -5.53 -11.74 4.92
CA TYR A 62 -6.22 -10.89 5.91
C TYR A 62 -5.53 -10.94 7.26
N ASP A 63 -5.13 -12.12 7.72
CA ASP A 63 -4.39 -12.27 8.98
C ASP A 63 -3.05 -11.55 8.97
N GLU A 64 -2.32 -11.61 7.88
CA GLU A 64 -1.04 -10.92 7.74
C GLU A 64 -1.22 -9.38 7.64
N MET A 65 -2.26 -8.91 6.97
CA MET A 65 -2.62 -7.49 6.91
C MET A 65 -2.98 -6.97 8.30
N ARG A 66 -3.79 -7.71 9.09
CA ARG A 66 -4.14 -7.36 10.48
C ARG A 66 -2.88 -7.29 11.36
N LYS A 67 -2.03 -8.31 11.34
CA LYS A 67 -0.79 -8.36 12.13
C LYS A 67 0.13 -7.17 11.84
N LEU A 68 0.31 -6.81 10.57
CA LEU A 68 1.17 -5.69 10.20
C LEU A 68 0.54 -4.35 10.60
N SER A 69 -0.77 -4.19 10.44
CA SER A 69 -1.50 -2.99 10.87
C SER A 69 -1.47 -2.81 12.38
N ASP A 70 -1.67 -3.89 13.15
CA ASP A 70 -1.57 -3.85 14.62
C ASP A 70 -0.16 -3.49 15.09
N HIS A 71 0.86 -4.02 14.44
CA HIS A 71 2.25 -3.65 14.72
C HIS A 71 2.52 -2.17 14.45
N ALA A 72 2.06 -1.66 13.31
CA ALA A 72 2.18 -0.25 12.98
C ALA A 72 1.45 0.65 13.99
N ASN A 73 0.24 0.27 14.38
CA ASN A 73 -0.55 0.95 15.40
C ASN A 73 0.19 1.00 16.75
N GLN A 74 0.78 -0.10 17.19
CA GLN A 74 1.56 -0.16 18.44
C GLN A 74 2.74 0.83 18.41
N ILE A 75 3.44 0.92 17.27
CA ILE A 75 4.61 1.80 17.14
C ILE A 75 4.18 3.27 17.11
N TYR A 76 3.09 3.60 16.41
CA TYR A 76 2.64 4.97 16.22
C TYR A 76 1.95 5.56 17.45
N PHE A 77 1.20 4.74 18.18
CA PHE A 77 0.22 5.20 19.15
C PHE A 77 0.45 4.64 20.56
N GLN A 78 1.64 4.10 20.81
CA GLN A 78 2.00 3.35 22.02
C GLN A 78 1.65 4.08 23.33
N ASP A 79 1.70 5.39 23.36
CA ASP A 79 1.55 6.20 24.57
C ASP A 79 0.37 7.20 24.51
N ASP A 80 -0.49 7.13 23.47
CA ASP A 80 -1.61 8.07 23.33
C ASP A 80 -2.94 7.40 23.67
N PRO A 81 -3.57 7.75 24.81
CA PRO A 81 -4.83 7.14 25.24
C PRO A 81 -6.01 7.43 24.30
N VAL A 82 -5.99 8.55 23.56
CA VAL A 82 -7.03 8.89 22.59
C VAL A 82 -6.94 7.97 21.40
N PHE A 83 -5.72 7.73 20.92
CA PHE A 83 -5.49 6.79 19.83
C PHE A 83 -5.70 5.33 20.23
N LYS A 84 -5.45 4.96 21.48
CA LYS A 84 -5.71 3.60 21.96
C LYS A 84 -7.20 3.22 21.85
N SER A 85 -8.08 4.14 22.22
CA SER A 85 -9.53 3.99 22.05
C SER A 85 -9.92 3.92 20.56
N PHE A 86 -9.29 4.73 19.71
CA PHE A 86 -9.49 4.72 18.26
C PHE A 86 -9.06 3.39 17.65
N ILE A 87 -7.87 2.87 18.02
CA ILE A 87 -7.35 1.57 17.54
C ILE A 87 -8.27 0.42 17.95
N GLU A 88 -8.78 0.42 19.18
CA GLU A 88 -9.74 -0.59 19.63
C GLU A 88 -11.03 -0.55 18.79
N SER A 89 -11.47 0.63 18.39
CA SER A 89 -12.59 0.79 17.48
C SER A 89 -12.27 0.28 16.06
N CYS A 90 -11.00 0.32 15.66
CA CYS A 90 -10.55 -0.16 14.34
C CYS A 90 -10.35 -1.69 14.24
N LYS A 91 -10.22 -2.40 15.37
CA LYS A 91 -10.01 -3.86 15.40
C LYS A 91 -11.11 -4.68 14.73
N ASN A 92 -12.32 -4.14 14.66
CA ASN A 92 -13.48 -4.79 14.08
C ASN A 92 -13.85 -4.24 12.69
N ARG A 93 -12.94 -3.50 12.04
CA ARG A 93 -13.23 -2.88 10.75
C ARG A 93 -12.81 -3.78 9.61
N ASP A 94 -13.69 -3.82 8.61
CA ASP A 94 -13.40 -4.46 7.35
C ASP A 94 -12.38 -3.62 6.56
N PHE A 95 -11.47 -4.30 5.91
CA PHE A 95 -10.58 -3.66 4.95
C PHE A 95 -11.37 -3.25 3.70
N ASN A 96 -11.20 -2.02 3.26
CA ASN A 96 -11.60 -1.63 1.92
C ASN A 96 -10.56 -2.15 0.93
N ILE A 97 -10.89 -3.18 0.18
CA ILE A 97 -9.94 -3.95 -0.64
C ILE A 97 -10.24 -3.78 -2.12
N TRP A 98 -9.18 -3.67 -2.91
CA TRP A 98 -9.26 -3.76 -4.36
C TRP A 98 -8.02 -4.43 -4.94
N THR A 99 -8.22 -5.09 -6.06
CA THR A 99 -7.16 -5.77 -6.81
C THR A 99 -6.78 -4.97 -8.03
N ASN A 100 -5.51 -4.99 -8.41
CA ASN A 100 -5.02 -4.37 -9.62
C ASN A 100 -4.21 -5.37 -10.45
N VAL A 101 -4.45 -5.38 -11.76
CA VAL A 101 -3.59 -6.02 -12.76
C VAL A 101 -3.07 -4.92 -13.68
N ASN A 102 -1.80 -4.62 -13.54
CA ASN A 102 -1.12 -3.56 -14.24
C ASN A 102 -0.36 -4.12 -15.44
N GLU A 103 -0.81 -3.78 -16.64
CA GLU A 103 -0.15 -4.15 -17.88
C GLU A 103 1.15 -3.36 -18.10
N VAL A 104 1.88 -3.73 -19.15
CA VAL A 104 3.03 -2.94 -19.62
C VAL A 104 2.57 -1.51 -19.93
N GLY A 105 3.33 -0.51 -19.49
CA GLY A 105 2.98 0.91 -19.61
C GLY A 105 2.07 1.46 -18.53
N SER A 106 1.48 0.60 -17.67
CA SER A 106 0.62 1.05 -16.56
C SER A 106 1.40 1.73 -15.45
N LYS A 107 0.77 2.70 -14.80
CA LYS A 107 1.31 3.42 -13.64
C LYS A 107 0.19 3.89 -12.70
N ASN A 108 0.55 4.25 -11.49
CA ASN A 108 -0.32 5.01 -10.59
C ASN A 108 0.30 6.39 -10.38
N VAL A 109 -0.43 7.45 -10.69
CA VAL A 109 0.05 8.83 -10.46
C VAL A 109 0.09 9.15 -8.98
N LEU A 110 0.84 10.17 -8.60
CA LEU A 110 0.97 10.65 -7.22
C LEU A 110 -0.42 10.90 -6.61
N HIS A 111 -0.70 10.28 -5.48
CA HIS A 111 -1.97 10.38 -4.75
C HIS A 111 -1.79 10.09 -3.27
N THR A 112 -2.86 10.29 -2.51
CA THR A 112 -3.00 9.95 -1.08
C THR A 112 -4.31 9.20 -0.88
N HIS A 113 -4.46 8.57 0.29
CA HIS A 113 -5.69 7.94 0.77
C HIS A 113 -6.20 8.71 1.99
N THR A 114 -6.76 9.89 1.77
CA THR A 114 -7.13 10.84 2.86
C THR A 114 -8.18 10.32 3.81
N ASP A 115 -9.01 9.37 3.36
CA ASP A 115 -10.07 8.76 4.18
C ASP A 115 -9.57 7.53 4.95
N ASP A 116 -8.36 7.09 4.68
CA ASP A 116 -7.76 5.91 5.31
C ASP A 116 -6.74 6.31 6.39
N ALA A 117 -6.79 5.68 7.56
CA ALA A 117 -5.75 5.74 8.57
C ALA A 117 -4.45 5.09 8.04
N TRP A 118 -4.63 3.93 7.44
CA TRP A 118 -3.58 3.15 6.80
C TRP A 118 -3.95 2.79 5.37
N ALA A 119 -2.99 2.87 4.48
CA ALA A 119 -3.05 2.34 3.12
C ALA A 119 -2.00 1.25 2.95
N GLY A 120 -2.38 0.16 2.32
CA GLY A 120 -1.49 -0.98 2.16
C GLY A 120 -1.55 -1.60 0.76
N ILE A 121 -0.51 -2.37 0.45
CA ILE A 121 -0.42 -3.12 -0.80
C ILE A 121 0.31 -4.44 -0.56
N TYR A 122 -0.21 -5.52 -1.14
CA TYR A 122 0.40 -6.83 -1.21
C TYR A 122 0.73 -7.18 -2.66
N TYR A 123 1.96 -7.58 -2.91
CA TYR A 123 2.43 -7.94 -4.24
C TYR A 123 2.39 -9.44 -4.47
N ILE A 124 1.56 -9.87 -5.41
CA ILE A 124 1.44 -11.28 -5.83
C ILE A 124 2.47 -11.57 -6.92
N GLN A 125 2.58 -10.65 -7.89
CA GLN A 125 3.57 -10.67 -8.96
C GLN A 125 4.04 -9.24 -9.22
N ALA A 126 5.32 -8.96 -9.04
CA ALA A 126 5.81 -7.58 -9.04
C ALA A 126 7.21 -7.37 -9.60
N GLN A 127 8.00 -8.42 -9.84
CA GLN A 127 9.40 -8.27 -10.23
C GLN A 127 9.58 -7.39 -11.46
N GLU A 128 10.41 -6.34 -11.33
CA GLU A 128 10.80 -5.40 -12.39
C GLU A 128 9.65 -4.57 -12.99
N THR A 129 8.51 -4.50 -12.33
CA THR A 129 7.29 -3.87 -12.85
C THR A 129 7.07 -2.40 -12.42
N GLY A 130 8.12 -1.72 -11.97
CA GLY A 130 8.08 -0.33 -11.49
C GLY A 130 8.01 -0.21 -9.97
N ASN A 131 8.75 0.74 -9.41
CA ASN A 131 8.87 0.95 -7.97
C ASN A 131 7.65 1.66 -7.38
N LEU A 132 7.34 1.34 -6.13
CA LEU A 132 6.48 2.15 -5.28
C LEU A 132 7.33 3.30 -4.71
N VAL A 133 6.92 4.53 -4.93
CA VAL A 133 7.72 5.72 -4.57
C VAL A 133 6.90 6.61 -3.64
N PHE A 134 7.47 6.91 -2.48
CA PHE A 134 6.93 7.83 -1.49
C PHE A 134 7.56 9.20 -1.63
N THR A 135 6.73 10.23 -1.52
CA THR A 135 7.16 11.64 -1.59
C THR A 135 6.97 12.28 -0.21
N ASN A 136 8.00 12.95 0.29
CA ASN A 136 7.85 13.72 1.52
C ASN A 136 6.77 14.80 1.32
N PRO A 137 5.69 14.82 2.09
CA PRO A 137 4.61 15.79 1.95
C PRO A 137 5.07 17.24 2.19
N ALA A 138 6.16 17.44 2.94
CA ALA A 138 6.77 18.74 3.12
C ALA A 138 7.47 19.27 1.85
N ASN A 139 7.63 18.47 0.80
CA ASN A 139 8.22 18.91 -0.47
C ASN A 139 7.53 20.13 -1.06
N LEU A 140 6.22 20.26 -0.90
CA LEU A 140 5.46 21.42 -1.35
C LEU A 140 5.91 22.72 -0.64
N LEU A 141 6.31 22.59 0.63
CA LEU A 141 6.83 23.69 1.44
C LEU A 141 8.32 23.94 1.22
N LEU A 142 9.05 22.93 0.75
CA LEU A 142 10.50 22.95 0.55
C LEU A 142 10.91 23.22 -0.91
N GLN A 143 9.98 23.61 -1.76
CA GLN A 143 10.23 23.92 -3.19
C GLN A 143 11.36 24.92 -3.43
N CYS A 144 11.69 25.71 -2.41
CA CYS A 144 12.75 26.74 -2.52
C CYS A 144 14.17 26.19 -2.44
N ASN A 145 14.37 24.92 -2.06
CA ASN A 145 15.70 24.33 -1.97
C ASN A 145 15.75 22.88 -2.50
N PRO A 146 15.96 22.68 -3.81
CA PRO A 146 16.04 21.36 -4.42
C PRO A 146 17.22 20.50 -3.92
N LYS A 147 18.18 21.09 -3.21
CA LYS A 147 19.32 20.39 -2.61
C LYS A 147 19.04 19.91 -1.17
N SER A 148 17.87 20.22 -0.62
CA SER A 148 17.51 19.79 0.73
C SER A 148 17.40 18.25 0.79
N PRO A 149 17.98 17.60 1.81
CA PRO A 149 17.81 16.16 2.01
C PRO A 149 16.34 15.77 2.25
N TYR A 150 15.51 16.71 2.67
CA TYR A 150 14.07 16.49 2.90
C TYR A 150 13.24 16.44 1.62
N THR A 151 13.77 16.82 0.45
CA THR A 151 13.08 16.74 -0.84
C THR A 151 13.21 15.36 -1.49
N ARG A 152 13.91 14.43 -0.86
CA ARG A 152 14.13 13.11 -1.44
C ARG A 152 12.86 12.30 -1.48
N LYS A 153 12.64 11.66 -2.61
CA LYS A 153 11.70 10.56 -2.75
C LYS A 153 12.36 9.26 -2.27
N THR A 154 11.58 8.40 -1.64
CA THR A 154 12.04 7.08 -1.22
C THR A 154 11.30 6.02 -2.03
N GLY A 155 12.03 5.16 -2.72
CA GLY A 155 11.47 4.09 -3.53
C GLY A 155 11.64 2.72 -2.88
N ILE A 156 10.61 1.90 -2.97
CA ILE A 156 10.64 0.46 -2.67
C ILE A 156 10.57 -0.27 -4.01
N LYS A 157 11.52 -1.17 -4.25
CA LYS A 157 11.44 -2.13 -5.36
C LYS A 157 10.51 -3.25 -4.91
N PRO A 158 9.35 -3.44 -5.56
CA PRO A 158 8.43 -4.47 -5.13
C PRO A 158 8.94 -5.87 -5.49
N GLU A 159 8.66 -6.83 -4.61
CA GLU A 159 8.99 -8.23 -4.79
C GLU A 159 7.74 -9.09 -4.54
N ASP A 160 7.71 -10.28 -5.12
CA ASP A 160 6.61 -11.23 -4.92
C ASP A 160 6.53 -11.65 -3.45
N GLY A 161 5.34 -11.56 -2.86
CA GLY A 161 5.12 -11.81 -1.43
C GLY A 161 5.46 -10.63 -0.51
N MET A 162 5.73 -9.44 -1.04
CA MET A 162 5.96 -8.25 -0.23
C MET A 162 4.64 -7.61 0.18
N LEU A 163 4.51 -7.29 1.46
CA LEU A 163 3.40 -6.56 2.07
C LEU A 163 3.92 -5.21 2.57
N VAL A 164 3.30 -4.12 2.15
CA VAL A 164 3.68 -2.75 2.54
C VAL A 164 2.48 -2.03 3.12
N ILE A 165 2.69 -1.26 4.19
CA ILE A 165 1.68 -0.37 4.77
C ILE A 165 2.29 0.99 5.09
N CYS A 166 1.54 2.03 4.86
CA CYS A 166 1.90 3.41 5.18
C CYS A 166 0.70 4.18 5.72
N PRO A 167 0.89 5.28 6.45
CA PRO A 167 -0.20 6.18 6.78
C PRO A 167 -0.90 6.68 5.51
N GLY A 168 -2.24 6.71 5.51
CA GLY A 168 -3.02 7.04 4.31
C GLY A 168 -2.72 8.42 3.72
N TRP A 169 -2.31 9.37 4.57
CA TRP A 169 -1.95 10.73 4.15
C TRP A 169 -0.59 10.84 3.44
N VAL A 170 0.25 9.79 3.42
CA VAL A 170 1.58 9.82 2.79
C VAL A 170 1.44 9.78 1.26
N PRO A 171 1.91 10.82 0.54
CA PRO A 171 1.83 10.85 -0.91
C PRO A 171 2.72 9.79 -1.54
N HIS A 172 2.15 9.00 -2.45
CA HIS A 172 2.88 7.96 -3.15
C HIS A 172 2.41 7.78 -4.59
N GLU A 173 3.28 7.21 -5.39
CA GLU A 173 3.06 6.87 -6.80
C GLU A 173 3.64 5.49 -7.09
N VAL A 174 3.17 4.85 -8.15
CA VAL A 174 3.80 3.63 -8.67
C VAL A 174 4.31 3.93 -10.06
N LEU A 175 5.62 3.75 -10.24
CA LEU A 175 6.27 4.02 -11.51
C LEU A 175 5.77 3.10 -12.61
N GLU A 176 5.92 3.57 -13.84
CA GLU A 176 5.50 2.86 -15.04
C GLU A 176 6.10 1.44 -15.10
N ASN A 177 5.24 0.47 -15.39
CA ASN A 177 5.66 -0.89 -15.68
C ASN A 177 6.31 -0.95 -17.08
N LYS A 178 7.63 -0.94 -17.12
CA LYS A 178 8.42 -1.03 -18.35
C LYS A 178 8.87 -2.45 -18.70
N SER A 179 8.47 -3.43 -17.86
CA SER A 179 8.77 -4.84 -18.10
C SER A 179 7.78 -5.45 -19.11
N ASN A 180 8.05 -6.66 -19.52
CA ASN A 180 7.13 -7.46 -20.32
C ASN A 180 6.19 -8.33 -19.48
N LYS A 181 6.12 -8.09 -18.16
CA LYS A 181 5.29 -8.84 -17.20
C LYS A 181 4.19 -7.95 -16.64
N GLN A 182 3.07 -8.55 -16.31
CA GLN A 182 2.03 -7.89 -15.51
C GLN A 182 2.49 -7.73 -14.07
N ARG A 183 2.14 -6.61 -13.42
CA ARG A 183 2.16 -6.49 -11.97
C ARG A 183 0.77 -6.82 -11.44
N ILE A 184 0.68 -7.75 -10.49
CA ILE A 184 -0.56 -8.17 -9.85
C ILE A 184 -0.44 -7.89 -8.37
N ASN A 185 -1.36 -7.11 -7.82
CA ASN A 185 -1.37 -6.74 -6.42
C ASN A 185 -2.77 -6.60 -5.86
N ILE A 186 -2.89 -6.73 -4.54
CA ILE A 186 -4.05 -6.36 -3.75
C ILE A 186 -3.68 -5.12 -2.95
N ALA A 187 -4.49 -4.08 -3.06
CA ALA A 187 -4.36 -2.88 -2.26
C ALA A 187 -5.55 -2.76 -1.31
N TRP A 188 -5.36 -2.09 -0.18
CA TRP A 188 -6.42 -1.88 0.81
C TRP A 188 -6.24 -0.58 1.56
N GLY A 189 -7.35 -0.15 2.18
CA GLY A 189 -7.37 0.93 3.15
C GLY A 189 -8.05 0.52 4.44
N ILE A 190 -7.68 1.16 5.55
CA ILE A 190 -8.37 1.09 6.83
C ILE A 190 -8.89 2.49 7.13
N ASN A 191 -10.20 2.68 7.06
CA ASN A 191 -10.83 3.98 7.23
C ASN A 191 -10.80 4.48 8.67
N TYR A 192 -10.88 5.81 8.85
CA TYR A 192 -11.02 6.46 10.16
C TYR A 192 -12.42 6.33 10.78
N ASN A 193 -13.44 5.94 10.02
CA ASN A 193 -14.86 5.96 10.45
C ASN A 193 -15.30 4.77 11.29
#